data_0a2cac789b8dec052a39d099a6c2b07a
#
_entry.id   0a2cac789b8dec052a39d099a6c2b07a
#
_cell.length_a   1.000
_cell.length_b   1.000
_cell.length_c   1.000
_cell.angle_alpha   90.00
_cell.angle_beta   90.00
_cell.angle_gamma   90.00
#
_symmetry.space_group_name_H-M   'P 1'
#
loop_
_entity.id
_entity.type
_entity.pdbx_description
1 polymer ?
#
loop_
_entity_poly.entity_id
_entity_poly.type
_entity_poly.pdbx_seq_one_letter_code
_entity_poly.pdbx_strand_id
1 'polypeptide(L)'
;LMRRFLVLNVVDGDPEPVFTLTAPPREHMALIVKSINDGMGGVTDWKVGRVEGTENVVIDYEGKYCPDALKELAGKVPGAEWWVEGQTVNLCRCEHGEEVTLSYGKGLTELSRDRADGAKFYTRLFPIGSSRNIDPEKYGHSRLQLPDGAKYVDVDTDKYGIHHHYEKDAFADIYPRRVGTVTSVRSAQVTDENGNPFVIWYFRDDTLNFDPNAYELAGKVKRVSFQEGGELAGLGEEEDGTYYFEVNFDSDTREFEIITIWPYDDDTQLPGDRLVPKAGDRYILWNMRMPDEYYALAEEEYL
;
A
#
# COMPACT_ATOMS: atom_id res chain seq x y z
N LEU A 1 15.72 15.26 -16.01
CA LEU A 1 16.51 14.17 -15.43
C LEU A 1 15.87 13.67 -14.14
N MET A 2 15.65 14.52 -13.14
CA MET A 2 15.07 14.18 -11.83
C MET A 2 13.70 13.48 -11.89
N ARG A 3 12.90 13.72 -12.93
CA ARG A 3 11.55 13.15 -13.10
C ARG A 3 11.54 11.63 -13.35
N ARG A 4 12.70 11.01 -13.43
CA ARG A 4 12.88 9.57 -13.69
C ARG A 4 13.04 8.76 -12.42
N PHE A 5 13.37 9.40 -11.30
CA PHE A 5 13.80 8.70 -10.09
C PHE A 5 12.82 8.93 -8.94
N LEU A 6 12.48 7.84 -8.27
CA LEU A 6 11.79 7.85 -6.99
C LEU A 6 12.76 8.26 -5.88
N VAL A 7 12.21 8.81 -4.80
CA VAL A 7 12.96 8.92 -3.55
C VAL A 7 12.97 7.56 -2.88
N LEU A 8 14.16 7.06 -2.60
CA LEU A 8 14.37 5.73 -2.05
C LEU A 8 15.10 5.83 -0.71
N ASN A 9 14.58 5.14 0.30
CA ASN A 9 15.35 4.82 1.49
C ASN A 9 16.12 3.51 1.23
N VAL A 10 17.30 3.36 1.82
CA VAL A 10 18.06 2.11 1.71
C VAL A 10 18.15 1.50 3.10
N VAL A 11 17.48 0.37 3.27
CA VAL A 11 17.48 -0.40 4.51
C VAL A 11 18.24 -1.71 4.25
N ASP A 12 19.30 -1.96 4.97
CA ASP A 12 20.15 -3.15 4.82
C ASP A 12 20.67 -3.42 3.40
N GLY A 13 20.79 -2.34 2.59
CA GLY A 13 21.23 -2.42 1.20
C GLY A 13 20.10 -2.45 0.17
N ASP A 14 18.87 -2.65 0.61
CA ASP A 14 17.69 -2.72 -0.26
C ASP A 14 17.01 -1.35 -0.44
N PRO A 15 16.64 -0.98 -1.69
CA PRO A 15 15.93 0.26 -1.96
C PRO A 15 14.45 0.12 -1.60
N GLU A 16 13.97 0.96 -0.67
CA GLU A 16 12.58 0.98 -0.21
C GLU A 16 11.88 2.27 -0.68
N PRO A 17 10.83 2.19 -1.55
CA PRO A 17 10.09 3.36 -2.03
C PRO A 17 8.95 3.81 -1.12
N VAL A 18 8.61 3.05 -0.08
CA VAL A 18 7.48 3.32 0.84
C VAL A 18 8.00 3.51 2.25
N PHE A 19 8.06 4.75 2.71
CA PHE A 19 8.48 5.09 4.06
C PHE A 19 8.03 6.51 4.43
N THR A 20 7.96 6.80 5.71
CA THR A 20 7.74 8.14 6.25
C THR A 20 9.01 8.65 6.91
N LEU A 21 9.42 9.87 6.60
CA LEU A 21 10.56 10.51 7.22
C LEU A 21 10.12 11.78 7.97
N THR A 22 10.52 11.85 9.24
CA THR A 22 10.39 13.05 10.07
C THR A 22 11.79 13.59 10.36
N ALA A 23 12.17 14.66 9.67
CA ALA A 23 13.52 15.20 9.72
C ALA A 23 13.54 16.71 9.35
N PRO A 24 14.64 17.43 9.61
CA PRO A 24 14.83 18.77 9.09
C PRO A 24 14.88 18.78 7.55
N PRO A 25 14.49 19.90 6.89
CA PRO A 25 14.48 20.00 5.42
C PRO A 25 15.80 19.60 4.75
N ARG A 26 16.93 19.84 5.40
CA ARG A 26 18.25 19.47 4.87
C ARG A 26 18.46 17.96 4.73
N GLU A 27 17.91 17.17 5.64
CA GLU A 27 18.00 15.70 5.57
C GLU A 27 17.10 15.14 4.46
N HIS A 28 15.89 15.68 4.30
CA HIS A 28 15.05 15.37 3.16
C HIS A 28 15.73 15.69 1.82
N MET A 29 16.37 16.87 1.73
CA MET A 29 17.14 17.27 0.54
C MET A 29 18.31 16.31 0.27
N ALA A 30 19.01 15.88 1.31
CA ALA A 30 20.12 14.93 1.19
C ALA A 30 19.65 13.58 0.67
N LEU A 31 18.52 13.08 1.16
CA LEU A 31 17.91 11.83 0.70
C LEU A 31 17.46 11.92 -0.76
N ILE A 32 16.81 13.01 -1.15
CA ILE A 32 16.36 13.23 -2.54
C ILE A 32 17.56 13.29 -3.50
N VAL A 33 18.60 14.05 -3.13
CA VAL A 33 19.83 14.19 -3.93
C VAL A 33 20.57 12.85 -4.02
N LYS A 34 20.65 12.09 -2.93
CA LYS A 34 21.20 10.74 -2.92
C LYS A 34 20.44 9.83 -3.91
N SER A 35 19.11 9.84 -3.86
CA SER A 35 18.28 9.03 -4.77
C SER A 35 18.50 9.38 -6.24
N ILE A 36 18.75 10.66 -6.56
CA ILE A 36 19.12 11.09 -7.92
C ILE A 36 20.48 10.52 -8.34
N ASN A 37 21.51 10.63 -7.48
CA ASN A 37 22.84 10.14 -7.78
C ASN A 37 22.88 8.61 -7.90
N ASP A 38 22.21 7.90 -7.02
CA ASP A 38 22.11 6.45 -7.06
C ASP A 38 21.38 5.99 -8.34
N GLY A 39 20.27 6.64 -8.70
CA GLY A 39 19.54 6.36 -9.94
C GLY A 39 20.34 6.67 -11.22
N MET A 40 21.34 7.54 -11.14
CA MET A 40 22.28 7.80 -12.22
C MET A 40 23.51 6.88 -12.22
N GLY A 41 23.54 5.89 -11.32
CA GLY A 41 24.65 4.94 -11.22
C GLY A 41 25.97 5.58 -10.79
N GLY A 42 25.92 6.69 -10.05
CA GLY A 42 27.11 7.41 -9.58
C GLY A 42 27.85 8.20 -10.68
N VAL A 43 27.28 8.31 -11.89
CA VAL A 43 27.87 9.07 -13.00
C VAL A 43 27.75 10.59 -12.78
N THR A 44 26.81 11.02 -11.92
CA THR A 44 26.57 12.42 -11.59
C THR A 44 26.90 12.70 -10.13
N ASP A 45 27.30 13.94 -9.84
CA ASP A 45 27.63 14.41 -8.49
C ASP A 45 26.68 15.56 -8.12
N TRP A 46 25.39 15.24 -8.05
CA TRP A 46 24.40 16.19 -7.56
C TRP A 46 24.65 16.51 -6.09
N LYS A 47 24.49 17.78 -5.74
CA LYS A 47 24.75 18.29 -4.39
C LYS A 47 23.54 18.99 -3.80
N VAL A 48 23.44 18.92 -2.49
CA VAL A 48 22.55 19.78 -1.71
C VAL A 48 23.21 21.14 -1.58
N GLY A 49 22.51 22.16 -2.05
CA GLY A 49 22.96 23.54 -1.97
C GLY A 49 22.47 24.23 -0.68
N ARG A 50 21.94 25.44 -0.87
CA ARG A 50 21.35 26.23 0.21
C ARG A 50 20.00 25.60 0.61
N VAL A 51 19.80 25.42 1.91
CA VAL A 51 18.53 24.90 2.47
C VAL A 51 18.17 25.77 3.66
N GLU A 52 16.93 26.30 3.63
CA GLU A 52 16.31 27.03 4.72
C GLU A 52 15.37 26.12 5.51
N GLY A 53 15.12 26.49 6.78
CA GLY A 53 14.31 25.71 7.71
C GLY A 53 15.14 24.73 8.53
N THR A 54 14.85 24.68 9.83
CA THR A 54 15.55 23.82 10.80
C THR A 54 14.60 22.91 11.57
N GLU A 55 13.29 23.20 11.49
CA GLU A 55 12.28 22.39 12.17
C GLU A 55 12.01 21.11 11.38
N ASN A 56 11.69 20.05 12.11
CA ASN A 56 11.34 18.79 11.48
C ASN A 56 10.05 18.92 10.69
N VAL A 57 10.05 18.39 9.49
CA VAL A 57 8.87 18.20 8.65
C VAL A 57 8.64 16.71 8.45
N VAL A 58 7.37 16.34 8.27
CA VAL A 58 6.97 14.94 7.99
C VAL A 58 6.62 14.86 6.52
N ILE A 59 7.26 13.95 5.80
CA ILE A 59 6.92 13.62 4.42
C ILE A 59 6.73 12.10 4.32
N ASP A 60 5.63 11.74 3.73
CA ASP A 60 5.34 10.37 3.35
C ASP A 60 5.79 10.12 1.90
N TYR A 61 6.78 9.25 1.76
CA TYR A 61 7.43 8.94 0.49
C TYR A 61 6.83 7.68 -0.18
N GLU A 62 5.53 7.59 -0.25
CA GLU A 62 4.86 6.48 -0.94
C GLU A 62 5.05 6.60 -2.47
N GLY A 63 6.14 6.01 -2.99
CA GLY A 63 6.47 6.01 -4.42
C GLY A 63 6.61 7.40 -5.05
N LYS A 64 7.09 8.37 -4.27
CA LYS A 64 7.17 9.79 -4.67
C LYS A 64 8.39 10.06 -5.53
N TYR A 65 8.19 10.67 -6.69
CA TYR A 65 9.30 11.12 -7.53
C TYR A 65 10.04 12.31 -6.92
N CYS A 66 11.33 12.41 -7.20
CA CYS A 66 12.19 13.47 -6.66
C CYS A 66 11.64 14.89 -6.84
N PRO A 67 11.09 15.31 -8.01
CA PRO A 67 10.52 16.64 -8.15
C PRO A 67 9.24 16.88 -7.33
N ASP A 68 8.43 15.83 -7.15
CA ASP A 68 7.19 15.92 -6.36
C ASP A 68 7.53 16.02 -4.87
N ALA A 69 8.55 15.27 -4.43
CA ALA A 69 9.10 15.38 -3.09
C ALA A 69 9.68 16.78 -2.80
N LEU A 70 10.43 17.36 -3.76
CA LEU A 70 10.95 18.72 -3.64
C LEU A 70 9.83 19.76 -3.57
N LYS A 71 8.79 19.58 -4.37
CA LYS A 71 7.62 20.46 -4.36
C LYS A 71 6.87 20.41 -3.02
N GLU A 72 6.67 19.21 -2.48
CA GLU A 72 6.02 19.04 -1.19
C GLU A 72 6.86 19.61 -0.07
N LEU A 73 8.17 19.34 -0.06
CA LEU A 73 9.10 19.87 0.93
C LEU A 73 9.12 21.41 0.92
N ALA A 74 9.14 22.02 -0.27
CA ALA A 74 9.04 23.47 -0.41
C ALA A 74 7.74 24.03 0.17
N GLY A 75 6.62 23.34 -0.04
CA GLY A 75 5.34 23.71 0.54
C GLY A 75 5.28 23.64 2.07
N LYS A 76 6.16 22.87 2.70
CA LYS A 76 6.26 22.72 4.17
C LYS A 76 7.25 23.71 4.82
N VAL A 77 8.08 24.37 4.04
CA VAL A 77 9.04 25.37 4.51
C VAL A 77 8.52 26.76 4.11
N PRO A 78 8.08 27.60 5.05
CA PRO A 78 7.46 28.89 4.75
C PRO A 78 8.32 29.79 3.88
N GLY A 79 7.82 30.19 2.71
CA GLY A 79 8.47 31.11 1.78
C GLY A 79 9.65 30.50 1.01
N ALA A 80 9.92 29.20 1.13
CA ALA A 80 10.94 28.53 0.36
C ALA A 80 10.40 28.04 -0.98
N GLU A 81 11.26 28.10 -1.97
CA GLU A 81 11.09 27.51 -3.30
C GLU A 81 12.29 26.60 -3.56
N TRP A 82 12.15 25.67 -4.47
CA TRP A 82 13.29 24.85 -4.88
C TRP A 82 13.71 25.15 -6.32
N TRP A 83 14.98 25.17 -6.57
CA TRP A 83 15.55 25.33 -7.91
C TRP A 83 16.90 24.63 -8.04
N VAL A 84 17.35 24.55 -9.26
CA VAL A 84 18.61 23.90 -9.59
C VAL A 84 19.56 24.88 -10.23
N GLU A 85 20.78 24.90 -9.75
CA GLU A 85 21.90 25.63 -10.34
C GLU A 85 23.04 24.65 -10.68
N GLY A 86 23.29 24.40 -11.96
CA GLY A 86 24.19 23.33 -12.39
C GLY A 86 23.71 21.96 -11.94
N GLN A 87 24.46 21.33 -11.03
CA GLN A 87 24.10 20.07 -10.37
C GLN A 87 23.81 20.25 -8.86
N THR A 88 23.43 21.46 -8.47
CA THR A 88 23.11 21.78 -7.08
C THR A 88 21.62 22.06 -6.94
N VAL A 89 20.97 21.36 -5.98
CA VAL A 89 19.57 21.56 -5.66
C VAL A 89 19.45 22.44 -4.44
N ASN A 90 18.74 23.55 -4.54
CA ASN A 90 18.52 24.52 -3.48
C ASN A 90 17.07 24.48 -3.00
N LEU A 91 16.85 24.82 -1.73
CA LEU A 91 15.54 24.98 -1.11
C LEU A 91 15.59 26.20 -0.18
N CYS A 92 15.32 27.36 -0.70
CA CYS A 92 15.29 28.61 0.06
C CYS A 92 14.54 29.68 -0.74
N ARG A 93 14.50 30.92 -0.29
CA ARG A 93 13.94 32.01 -1.07
C ARG A 93 14.74 32.20 -2.36
N CYS A 94 14.01 32.28 -3.48
CA CYS A 94 14.56 32.30 -4.84
C CYS A 94 14.91 33.72 -5.32
N GLU A 95 14.66 34.73 -4.53
CA GLU A 95 14.94 36.12 -4.87
C GLU A 95 16.47 36.38 -4.87
N HIS A 96 17.09 36.06 -5.98
CA HIS A 96 18.53 36.31 -6.17
C HIS A 96 18.82 36.65 -7.63
N GLY A 97 19.79 37.50 -7.83
CA GLY A 97 20.20 37.99 -9.15
C GLY A 97 19.51 39.31 -9.58
N GLU A 98 19.86 39.75 -10.77
CA GLU A 98 19.27 40.94 -11.37
C GLU A 98 17.94 40.58 -12.08
N GLU A 99 17.01 41.50 -12.03
CA GLU A 99 15.72 41.36 -12.74
C GLU A 99 15.95 41.29 -14.26
N VAL A 100 15.51 40.19 -14.88
CA VAL A 100 15.59 40.00 -16.32
C VAL A 100 14.20 40.18 -16.93
N THR A 101 14.03 41.30 -17.63
CA THR A 101 12.79 41.58 -18.36
C THR A 101 12.84 40.92 -19.73
N LEU A 102 12.00 39.90 -19.92
CA LEU A 102 11.78 39.26 -21.21
C LEU A 102 10.54 39.85 -21.87
N SER A 103 10.67 40.34 -23.11
CA SER A 103 9.55 40.82 -23.91
C SER A 103 9.63 40.26 -25.33
N TYR A 104 8.48 40.24 -26.03
CA TYR A 104 8.43 39.79 -27.41
C TYR A 104 9.37 40.63 -28.29
N GLY A 105 10.30 39.99 -29.01
CA GLY A 105 11.36 40.64 -29.76
C GLY A 105 12.60 41.06 -28.94
N LYS A 106 12.57 40.86 -27.60
CA LYS A 106 13.73 41.06 -26.71
C LYS A 106 13.88 39.84 -25.82
N GLY A 107 14.50 38.77 -26.37
CA GLY A 107 14.76 37.56 -25.65
C GLY A 107 13.61 36.53 -25.65
N LEU A 108 12.38 36.95 -25.99
CA LEU A 108 11.24 36.05 -26.14
C LEU A 108 10.79 36.08 -27.60
N THR A 109 11.00 35.03 -28.36
CA THR A 109 10.57 34.90 -29.76
C THR A 109 9.25 34.13 -29.85
N GLU A 110 9.14 33.03 -29.14
CA GLU A 110 7.95 32.19 -29.03
C GLU A 110 8.07 31.31 -27.79
N LEU A 111 6.96 31.09 -27.10
CA LEU A 111 6.87 30.12 -26.04
C LEU A 111 5.77 29.13 -26.40
N SER A 112 6.14 28.05 -27.08
CA SER A 112 5.28 26.89 -27.24
C SER A 112 5.83 25.72 -26.43
N ARG A 113 4.98 25.07 -25.69
CA ARG A 113 5.33 23.82 -25.00
C ARG A 113 4.28 22.79 -25.36
N ASP A 114 4.62 21.98 -26.34
CA ASP A 114 3.84 20.79 -26.63
C ASP A 114 4.18 19.71 -25.59
N ARG A 115 3.17 19.24 -24.88
CA ARG A 115 3.28 17.93 -24.23
C ARG A 115 3.26 16.89 -25.34
N ALA A 116 4.35 16.18 -25.51
CA ALA A 116 4.21 14.86 -26.05
C ALA A 116 3.28 14.12 -25.06
N ASP A 117 2.07 13.77 -25.47
CA ASP A 117 1.27 12.74 -24.84
C ASP A 117 2.03 11.42 -25.02
N GLY A 118 3.20 11.37 -24.36
CA GLY A 118 4.13 10.27 -24.46
C GLY A 118 3.62 9.11 -23.66
N ALA A 119 3.61 7.95 -24.26
CA ALA A 119 3.54 6.70 -23.54
C ALA A 119 4.50 6.79 -22.35
N LYS A 120 3.97 6.53 -21.15
CA LYS A 120 4.78 6.44 -19.96
C LYS A 120 5.83 5.36 -20.21
N PHE A 121 7.11 5.72 -20.10
CA PHE A 121 8.21 4.84 -20.38
C PHE A 121 8.96 4.54 -19.08
N TYR A 122 8.99 3.28 -18.72
CA TYR A 122 9.62 2.80 -17.50
C TYR A 122 10.56 1.66 -17.81
N THR A 123 11.66 1.57 -17.09
CA THR A 123 12.64 0.48 -17.19
C THR A 123 12.89 -0.20 -15.84
N ARG A 124 12.43 0.42 -14.74
CA ARG A 124 12.43 -0.18 -13.40
C ARG A 124 11.07 0.01 -12.74
N LEU A 125 10.40 -1.10 -12.47
CA LEU A 125 9.10 -1.16 -11.83
C LEU A 125 9.27 -1.56 -10.36
N PHE A 126 8.64 -0.80 -9.45
CA PHE A 126 8.43 -1.17 -8.05
C PHE A 126 6.97 -1.60 -7.90
N PRO A 127 6.65 -2.88 -8.02
CA PRO A 127 5.30 -3.37 -7.77
C PRO A 127 5.07 -3.50 -6.27
N ILE A 128 3.92 -3.04 -5.80
CA ILE A 128 3.59 -3.04 -4.37
C ILE A 128 2.30 -3.81 -4.17
N GLY A 129 2.39 -4.92 -3.45
CA GLY A 129 1.24 -5.70 -3.05
C GLY A 129 0.47 -5.09 -1.89
N SER A 130 -0.57 -5.77 -1.46
CA SER A 130 -1.39 -5.37 -0.33
C SER A 130 -0.65 -5.56 1.00
N SER A 131 -1.13 -4.87 2.03
CA SER A 131 -0.76 -5.11 3.44
C SER A 131 -1.70 -6.10 4.14
N ARG A 132 -2.73 -6.60 3.46
CA ARG A 132 -3.70 -7.53 4.06
C ARG A 132 -3.03 -8.85 4.45
N ASN A 133 -3.41 -9.37 5.61
CA ASN A 133 -2.93 -10.66 6.15
C ASN A 133 -1.42 -10.74 6.40
N ILE A 134 -0.77 -9.59 6.54
CA ILE A 134 0.66 -9.49 6.79
C ILE A 134 0.90 -9.03 8.22
N ASP A 135 1.78 -9.74 8.91
CA ASP A 135 2.39 -9.30 10.17
C ASP A 135 3.75 -8.68 9.83
N PRO A 136 3.89 -7.36 9.86
CA PRO A 136 5.14 -6.70 9.44
C PRO A 136 6.35 -7.11 10.26
N GLU A 137 6.17 -7.43 11.56
CA GLU A 137 7.25 -7.83 12.45
C GLU A 137 7.83 -9.20 12.08
N LYS A 138 6.97 -10.12 11.61
CA LYS A 138 7.38 -11.47 11.23
C LYS A 138 7.80 -11.57 9.76
N TYR A 139 7.11 -10.86 8.88
CA TYR A 139 7.42 -10.88 7.44
C TYR A 139 8.61 -9.97 7.08
N GLY A 140 8.88 -8.96 7.91
CA GLY A 140 9.94 -7.97 7.69
C GLY A 140 9.53 -6.77 6.85
N HIS A 141 8.33 -6.79 6.27
CA HIS A 141 7.77 -5.70 5.46
C HIS A 141 6.28 -5.51 5.72
N SER A 142 5.82 -4.27 5.60
CA SER A 142 4.39 -3.93 5.79
C SER A 142 3.49 -4.34 4.62
N ARG A 143 4.08 -4.66 3.48
CA ARG A 143 3.36 -5.05 2.25
C ARG A 143 4.02 -6.26 1.62
N LEU A 144 3.25 -7.03 0.85
CA LEU A 144 3.76 -8.18 0.12
C LEU A 144 4.84 -7.74 -0.87
N GLN A 145 5.95 -8.47 -0.88
CA GLN A 145 7.09 -8.26 -1.75
C GLN A 145 7.03 -9.17 -2.97
N LEU A 146 7.87 -8.89 -3.96
CA LEU A 146 8.13 -9.79 -5.08
C LEU A 146 8.74 -11.12 -4.58
N PRO A 147 8.65 -12.21 -5.35
CA PRO A 147 9.34 -13.45 -5.06
C PRO A 147 10.82 -13.24 -4.75
N ASP A 148 11.36 -14.10 -3.88
CA ASP A 148 12.76 -14.05 -3.44
C ASP A 148 13.19 -12.73 -2.77
N GLY A 149 12.23 -11.95 -2.27
CA GLY A 149 12.48 -10.67 -1.62
C GLY A 149 12.94 -9.56 -2.56
N ALA A 150 12.78 -9.73 -3.88
CA ALA A 150 13.09 -8.70 -4.85
C ALA A 150 12.26 -7.44 -4.61
N LYS A 151 12.84 -6.27 -4.84
CA LYS A 151 12.19 -4.97 -4.60
C LYS A 151 11.70 -4.31 -5.88
N TYR A 152 12.23 -4.70 -7.01
CA TYR A 152 11.88 -4.14 -8.31
C TYR A 152 12.18 -5.14 -9.43
N VAL A 153 11.60 -4.85 -10.59
CA VAL A 153 11.86 -5.57 -11.84
C VAL A 153 12.48 -4.59 -12.83
N ASP A 154 13.59 -5.00 -13.45
CA ASP A 154 14.29 -4.23 -14.49
C ASP A 154 14.04 -4.82 -15.88
N VAL A 155 13.77 -3.94 -16.85
CA VAL A 155 13.66 -4.29 -18.28
C VAL A 155 14.41 -3.25 -19.11
N ASP A 156 15.36 -3.69 -19.92
CA ASP A 156 16.14 -2.83 -20.85
C ASP A 156 16.83 -1.62 -20.16
N THR A 157 17.21 -1.73 -18.90
CA THR A 157 17.87 -0.65 -18.14
C THR A 157 19.24 -0.29 -18.70
N ASP A 158 19.97 -1.26 -19.27
CA ASP A 158 21.25 -1.09 -19.94
C ASP A 158 21.13 -0.27 -21.25
N LYS A 159 20.01 -0.41 -21.95
CA LYS A 159 19.77 0.27 -23.24
C LYS A 159 19.23 1.68 -23.07
N TYR A 160 18.31 1.87 -22.13
CA TYR A 160 17.56 3.12 -22.00
C TYR A 160 17.85 3.87 -20.70
N GLY A 161 18.68 3.32 -19.83
CA GLY A 161 18.92 3.83 -18.47
C GLY A 161 17.72 3.58 -17.55
N ILE A 162 17.86 3.96 -16.29
CA ILE A 162 16.88 3.69 -15.26
C ILE A 162 15.78 4.77 -15.26
N HIS A 163 14.53 4.34 -15.44
CA HIS A 163 13.31 5.14 -15.31
C HIS A 163 12.39 4.42 -14.36
N HIS A 164 12.20 4.98 -13.18
CA HIS A 164 11.39 4.38 -12.13
C HIS A 164 9.89 4.50 -12.40
N HIS A 165 9.15 3.46 -12.04
CA HIS A 165 7.71 3.49 -11.85
C HIS A 165 7.34 2.80 -10.55
N TYR A 166 6.50 3.44 -9.77
CA TYR A 166 5.86 2.89 -8.59
C TYR A 166 4.44 2.49 -8.97
N GLU A 167 4.13 1.20 -8.84
CA GLU A 167 2.82 0.66 -9.20
C GLU A 167 2.19 0.01 -7.98
N LYS A 168 1.14 0.63 -7.48
CA LYS A 168 0.40 0.16 -6.30
C LYS A 168 -1.00 -0.35 -6.61
N ASP A 169 -1.58 0.10 -7.70
CA ASP A 169 -3.00 -0.17 -8.00
C ASP A 169 -3.17 -1.52 -8.68
N ALA A 170 -2.29 -1.87 -9.62
CA ALA A 170 -2.35 -3.14 -10.33
C ALA A 170 -2.12 -4.37 -9.44
N PHE A 171 -1.44 -4.20 -8.30
CA PHE A 171 -1.08 -5.29 -7.38
C PHE A 171 -1.76 -5.16 -6.01
N ALA A 172 -2.71 -4.24 -5.86
CA ALA A 172 -3.38 -3.96 -4.58
C ALA A 172 -4.17 -5.16 -4.03
N ASP A 173 -4.63 -6.05 -4.89
CA ASP A 173 -5.40 -7.24 -4.52
C ASP A 173 -4.54 -8.50 -4.33
N ILE A 174 -3.21 -8.38 -4.50
CA ILE A 174 -2.29 -9.48 -4.22
C ILE A 174 -1.90 -9.46 -2.75
N TYR A 175 -2.31 -10.47 -2.01
CA TYR A 175 -2.00 -10.64 -0.59
C TYR A 175 -2.08 -12.12 -0.19
N PRO A 176 -1.40 -12.53 0.89
CA PRO A 176 -1.48 -13.89 1.39
C PRO A 176 -2.93 -14.23 1.76
N ARG A 177 -3.53 -15.18 1.05
CA ARG A 177 -4.92 -15.59 1.27
C ARG A 177 -5.13 -17.07 1.03
N ARG A 178 -6.14 -17.59 1.69
CA ARG A 178 -6.71 -18.91 1.44
C ARG A 178 -8.17 -18.76 1.06
N VAL A 179 -8.56 -19.36 -0.03
CA VAL A 179 -9.97 -19.53 -0.36
C VAL A 179 -10.44 -20.84 0.27
N GLY A 180 -11.24 -20.72 1.32
CA GLY A 180 -11.86 -21.84 2.01
C GLY A 180 -13.21 -22.23 1.39
N THR A 181 -13.72 -23.39 1.82
CA THR A 181 -15.04 -23.87 1.46
C THR A 181 -15.80 -24.30 2.70
N VAL A 182 -16.96 -23.76 2.91
CA VAL A 182 -17.86 -24.18 3.99
C VAL A 182 -18.28 -25.63 3.78
N THR A 183 -18.01 -26.49 4.75
CA THR A 183 -18.38 -27.94 4.68
C THR A 183 -19.66 -28.23 5.44
N SER A 184 -19.90 -27.53 6.55
CA SER A 184 -21.13 -27.67 7.33
C SER A 184 -21.49 -26.35 8.00
N VAL A 185 -22.77 -26.20 8.30
CA VAL A 185 -23.35 -25.00 8.93
C VAL A 185 -24.31 -25.43 10.02
N ARG A 186 -24.33 -24.71 11.12
CA ARG A 186 -25.37 -24.80 12.14
C ARG A 186 -25.71 -23.43 12.68
N SER A 187 -26.87 -23.32 13.31
CA SER A 187 -27.26 -22.13 14.06
C SER A 187 -27.53 -22.49 15.53
N ALA A 188 -27.41 -21.49 16.37
CA ALA A 188 -27.82 -21.59 17.77
C ALA A 188 -28.63 -20.35 18.14
N GLN A 189 -29.74 -20.57 18.90
CA GLN A 189 -30.48 -19.47 19.47
C GLN A 189 -29.79 -19.05 20.78
N VAL A 190 -29.48 -17.79 20.90
CA VAL A 190 -28.86 -17.17 22.08
C VAL A 190 -29.72 -16.00 22.54
N THR A 191 -29.40 -15.44 23.69
CA THR A 191 -30.14 -14.32 24.26
C THR A 191 -29.17 -13.20 24.57
N ASP A 192 -29.48 -11.97 24.15
CA ASP A 192 -28.71 -10.78 24.47
C ASP A 192 -28.76 -10.40 25.93
N GLU A 193 -28.03 -9.35 26.33
CA GLU A 193 -28.00 -8.84 27.69
C GLU A 193 -29.38 -8.31 28.19
N ASN A 194 -30.27 -7.98 27.26
CA ASN A 194 -31.63 -7.49 27.54
C ASN A 194 -32.68 -8.60 27.53
N GLY A 195 -32.27 -9.85 27.25
CA GLY A 195 -33.17 -10.99 27.22
C GLY A 195 -33.85 -11.24 25.88
N ASN A 196 -33.44 -10.54 24.80
CA ASN A 196 -34.00 -10.75 23.48
C ASN A 196 -33.31 -11.95 22.81
N PRO A 197 -34.05 -12.87 22.19
CA PRO A 197 -33.50 -14.00 21.49
C PRO A 197 -32.97 -13.55 20.10
N PHE A 198 -31.77 -14.03 19.71
CA PHE A 198 -31.24 -13.89 18.38
C PHE A 198 -30.51 -15.16 17.93
N VAL A 199 -30.19 -15.29 16.66
CA VAL A 199 -29.61 -16.49 16.10
C VAL A 199 -28.16 -16.20 15.73
N ILE A 200 -27.23 -17.02 16.22
CA ILE A 200 -25.81 -17.02 15.80
C ILE A 200 -25.63 -18.17 14.81
N TRP A 201 -24.85 -17.87 13.76
CA TRP A 201 -24.49 -18.84 12.73
C TRP A 201 -23.04 -19.29 12.91
N TYR A 202 -22.84 -20.59 12.78
CA TYR A 202 -21.55 -21.27 12.84
C TYR A 202 -21.31 -22.02 11.54
N PHE A 203 -20.06 -22.04 11.07
CA PHE A 203 -19.70 -22.88 9.95
C PHE A 203 -18.35 -23.56 10.17
N ARG A 204 -18.12 -24.66 9.48
CA ARG A 204 -16.85 -25.40 9.44
C ARG A 204 -16.31 -25.46 8.04
N ASP A 205 -14.98 -25.59 7.99
CA ASP A 205 -14.24 -25.94 6.78
C ASP A 205 -13.30 -27.09 7.15
N ASP A 206 -13.66 -28.32 6.79
CA ASP A 206 -12.88 -29.51 7.09
C ASP A 206 -11.57 -29.57 6.30
N THR A 207 -11.40 -28.70 5.29
CA THR A 207 -10.15 -28.57 4.53
C THR A 207 -9.18 -27.55 5.14
N LEU A 208 -9.58 -26.81 6.19
CA LEU A 208 -8.71 -25.88 6.89
C LEU A 208 -7.61 -26.65 7.63
N ASN A 209 -6.35 -26.43 7.25
CA ASN A 209 -5.20 -27.19 7.70
C ASN A 209 -4.40 -26.52 8.83
N PHE A 210 -4.83 -25.36 9.32
CA PHE A 210 -4.20 -24.64 10.43
C PHE A 210 -5.25 -24.17 11.45
N ASP A 211 -4.79 -23.66 12.59
CA ASP A 211 -5.62 -23.02 13.60
C ASP A 211 -5.52 -21.48 13.43
N PRO A 212 -6.61 -20.78 13.03
CA PRO A 212 -6.61 -19.34 12.88
C PRO A 212 -6.21 -18.55 14.16
N ASN A 213 -6.43 -19.11 15.34
CA ASN A 213 -6.06 -18.47 16.61
C ASN A 213 -4.53 -18.40 16.80
N ALA A 214 -3.76 -19.27 16.14
CA ALA A 214 -2.30 -19.22 16.16
C ALA A 214 -1.72 -18.09 15.30
N TYR A 215 -2.55 -17.43 14.49
CA TYR A 215 -2.16 -16.43 13.50
C TYR A 215 -2.86 -15.08 13.68
N GLU A 216 -3.29 -14.76 14.89
CA GLU A 216 -3.93 -13.49 15.19
C GLU A 216 -2.97 -12.31 15.03
N LEU A 217 -3.48 -11.20 14.52
CA LEU A 217 -2.81 -9.90 14.54
C LEU A 217 -3.26 -9.12 15.77
N ALA A 218 -2.34 -8.52 16.50
CA ALA A 218 -2.62 -7.81 17.73
C ALA A 218 -3.68 -6.70 17.52
N GLY A 219 -4.75 -6.76 18.30
CA GLY A 219 -5.84 -5.80 18.26
C GLY A 219 -6.73 -5.89 17.00
N LYS A 220 -6.64 -6.99 16.24
CA LYS A 220 -7.49 -7.26 15.09
C LYS A 220 -8.45 -8.42 15.38
N VAL A 221 -9.64 -8.32 14.83
CA VAL A 221 -10.64 -9.41 14.85
C VAL A 221 -10.60 -10.11 13.51
N LYS A 222 -10.61 -11.44 13.52
CA LYS A 222 -10.65 -12.26 12.29
C LYS A 222 -11.93 -11.97 11.51
N ARG A 223 -11.82 -11.94 10.20
CA ARG A 223 -12.92 -11.63 9.29
C ARG A 223 -13.04 -12.67 8.19
N VAL A 224 -14.25 -12.87 7.70
CA VAL A 224 -14.54 -13.69 6.53
C VAL A 224 -15.28 -12.87 5.48
N SER A 225 -14.87 -13.00 4.23
CA SER A 225 -15.57 -12.44 3.07
C SER A 225 -16.09 -13.60 2.23
N PHE A 226 -17.40 -13.74 2.15
CA PHE A 226 -18.01 -14.75 1.29
C PHE A 226 -17.86 -14.37 -0.18
N GLN A 227 -17.54 -15.32 -1.00
CA GLN A 227 -17.23 -15.14 -2.41
C GLN A 227 -18.45 -15.33 -3.30
N GLU A 228 -18.36 -14.92 -4.58
CA GLU A 228 -19.43 -15.09 -5.55
C GLU A 228 -19.96 -16.53 -5.58
N GLY A 229 -21.28 -16.66 -5.67
CA GLY A 229 -22.01 -17.92 -5.66
C GLY A 229 -22.65 -18.24 -4.31
N GLY A 230 -22.22 -17.64 -3.22
CA GLY A 230 -22.85 -17.72 -1.90
C GLY A 230 -23.89 -16.61 -1.69
N GLU A 231 -24.89 -16.87 -0.84
CA GLU A 231 -25.94 -15.87 -0.54
C GLU A 231 -25.45 -14.67 0.24
N LEU A 232 -24.32 -14.81 0.97
CA LEU A 232 -23.68 -13.74 1.75
C LEU A 232 -22.60 -12.99 0.96
N ALA A 233 -22.38 -13.31 -0.30
CA ALA A 233 -21.39 -12.64 -1.13
C ALA A 233 -21.75 -11.16 -1.34
N GLY A 234 -20.81 -10.26 -1.07
CA GLY A 234 -21.02 -8.82 -1.18
C GLY A 234 -21.93 -8.23 -0.11
N LEU A 235 -22.13 -8.94 1.00
CA LEU A 235 -22.90 -8.51 2.14
C LEU A 235 -22.06 -8.51 3.40
N GLY A 236 -22.46 -7.71 4.40
CA GLY A 236 -21.76 -7.54 5.65
C GLY A 236 -21.30 -6.09 5.86
N GLU A 237 -20.41 -5.87 6.82
CA GLU A 237 -19.70 -4.60 6.97
C GLU A 237 -18.76 -4.39 5.78
N GLU A 238 -18.32 -3.16 5.56
CA GLU A 238 -17.45 -2.82 4.42
C GLU A 238 -16.19 -2.08 4.90
N GLU A 239 -15.05 -2.50 4.38
CA GLU A 239 -13.77 -1.79 4.52
C GLU A 239 -13.01 -1.86 3.18
N ASP A 240 -12.64 -0.72 2.63
CA ASP A 240 -11.89 -0.59 1.37
C ASP A 240 -12.50 -1.40 0.20
N GLY A 241 -13.83 -1.34 0.06
CA GLY A 241 -14.57 -2.06 -1.00
C GLY A 241 -14.73 -3.56 -0.75
N THR A 242 -14.31 -4.07 0.40
CA THR A 242 -14.42 -5.48 0.78
C THR A 242 -15.51 -5.65 1.84
N TYR A 243 -16.52 -6.47 1.51
CA TYR A 243 -17.58 -6.83 2.44
C TYR A 243 -17.17 -8.01 3.30
N TYR A 244 -17.48 -7.97 4.60
CA TYR A 244 -17.04 -8.98 5.56
C TYR A 244 -17.99 -9.18 6.73
N PHE A 245 -17.82 -10.32 7.39
CA PHE A 245 -18.35 -10.61 8.72
C PHE A 245 -17.18 -10.88 9.66
N GLU A 246 -17.24 -10.34 10.88
CA GLU A 246 -16.28 -10.69 11.92
C GLU A 246 -16.59 -12.08 12.48
N VAL A 247 -15.54 -12.83 12.80
CA VAL A 247 -15.68 -14.19 13.28
C VAL A 247 -14.76 -14.50 14.44
N ASN A 248 -15.25 -15.33 15.37
CA ASN A 248 -14.42 -16.10 16.29
C ASN A 248 -14.12 -17.48 15.68
N PHE A 249 -13.06 -18.11 16.14
CA PHE A 249 -12.76 -19.49 15.82
C PHE A 249 -12.56 -20.30 17.10
N ASP A 250 -13.28 -21.39 17.22
CA ASP A 250 -13.13 -22.36 18.31
C ASP A 250 -12.20 -23.47 17.84
N SER A 251 -11.03 -23.57 18.48
CA SER A 251 -9.99 -24.55 18.13
C SER A 251 -10.39 -25.99 18.43
N ASP A 252 -11.25 -26.21 19.45
CA ASP A 252 -11.68 -27.54 19.89
C ASP A 252 -12.73 -28.10 18.91
N THR A 253 -13.74 -27.31 18.58
CA THR A 253 -14.81 -27.71 17.66
C THR A 253 -14.45 -27.45 16.18
N ARG A 254 -13.44 -26.62 15.93
CA ARG A 254 -13.01 -26.14 14.61
C ARG A 254 -14.13 -25.43 13.85
N GLU A 255 -14.92 -24.65 14.56
CA GLU A 255 -16.03 -23.87 14.03
C GLU A 255 -15.71 -22.38 14.02
N PHE A 256 -16.12 -21.73 12.98
CA PHE A 256 -16.22 -20.28 12.94
C PHE A 256 -17.58 -19.85 13.43
N GLU A 257 -17.60 -18.94 14.39
CA GLU A 257 -18.78 -18.23 14.86
C GLU A 257 -18.85 -16.87 14.19
N ILE A 258 -19.92 -16.57 13.48
CA ILE A 258 -20.15 -15.26 12.89
C ILE A 258 -20.69 -14.34 13.96
N ILE A 259 -19.89 -13.34 14.38
CA ILE A 259 -20.22 -12.41 15.46
C ILE A 259 -20.73 -11.06 14.95
N THR A 260 -20.54 -10.73 13.68
CA THR A 260 -21.11 -9.51 13.09
C THR A 260 -22.59 -9.70 12.81
N ILE A 261 -23.38 -8.72 13.21
CA ILE A 261 -24.78 -8.56 12.87
C ILE A 261 -24.87 -7.33 11.98
N TRP A 262 -25.25 -7.51 10.69
CA TRP A 262 -25.32 -6.41 9.73
C TRP A 262 -26.55 -6.54 8.81
N PRO A 263 -27.24 -5.44 8.46
CA PRO A 263 -27.22 -4.17 9.20
C PRO A 263 -27.73 -4.37 10.62
N TYR A 264 -27.35 -3.49 11.53
CA TYR A 264 -27.76 -3.57 12.93
C TYR A 264 -29.19 -3.04 13.10
N ASP A 265 -30.16 -3.80 12.55
CA ASP A 265 -31.57 -3.57 12.78
C ASP A 265 -32.30 -4.92 12.95
N ASP A 266 -33.39 -4.92 13.72
CA ASP A 266 -34.07 -6.14 14.14
C ASP A 266 -34.80 -6.88 13.00
N ASP A 267 -35.05 -6.20 11.87
CA ASP A 267 -35.89 -6.75 10.77
C ASP A 267 -35.07 -7.33 9.61
N THR A 268 -33.80 -6.90 9.45
CA THR A 268 -32.95 -7.26 8.29
C THR A 268 -31.57 -7.79 8.64
N GLN A 269 -31.42 -8.26 9.89
CA GLN A 269 -30.15 -8.81 10.39
C GLN A 269 -29.55 -9.88 9.48
N LEU A 270 -28.24 -9.77 9.21
CA LEU A 270 -27.47 -10.76 8.47
C LEU A 270 -26.28 -11.29 9.30
N PRO A 271 -26.00 -12.59 9.25
CA PRO A 271 -26.82 -13.64 8.66
C PRO A 271 -28.17 -13.76 9.37
N GLY A 272 -29.25 -13.94 8.58
CA GLY A 272 -30.61 -13.99 9.08
C GLY A 272 -31.32 -15.31 8.74
N ASP A 273 -32.66 -15.28 8.65
CA ASP A 273 -33.44 -16.49 8.34
C ASP A 273 -33.37 -16.93 6.88
N ARG A 274 -33.02 -16.02 5.97
CA ARG A 274 -33.07 -16.26 4.51
C ARG A 274 -31.69 -16.25 3.88
N LEU A 275 -30.84 -15.30 4.28
CA LEU A 275 -29.49 -15.15 3.78
C LEU A 275 -28.53 -15.68 4.83
N VAL A 276 -28.07 -16.90 4.62
CA VAL A 276 -27.28 -17.68 5.58
C VAL A 276 -26.09 -18.33 4.90
N PRO A 277 -25.01 -18.61 5.63
CA PRO A 277 -23.94 -19.40 5.07
C PRO A 277 -24.45 -20.81 4.75
N LYS A 278 -23.96 -21.41 3.67
CA LYS A 278 -24.33 -22.76 3.22
C LYS A 278 -23.11 -23.62 2.94
N ALA A 279 -23.26 -24.91 3.09
CA ALA A 279 -22.26 -25.86 2.63
C ALA A 279 -22.01 -25.67 1.12
N GLY A 280 -20.75 -25.53 0.73
CA GLY A 280 -20.32 -25.22 -0.62
C GLY A 280 -19.97 -23.74 -0.83
N ASP A 281 -20.36 -22.84 0.04
CA ASP A 281 -19.98 -21.43 -0.05
C ASP A 281 -18.46 -21.29 0.07
N ARG A 282 -17.88 -20.44 -0.78
CA ARG A 282 -16.47 -20.09 -0.71
C ARG A 282 -16.26 -18.84 0.13
N TYR A 283 -15.19 -18.78 0.88
CA TYR A 283 -14.86 -17.63 1.70
C TYR A 283 -13.35 -17.35 1.72
N ILE A 284 -12.97 -16.14 2.03
CA ILE A 284 -11.59 -15.73 2.29
C ILE A 284 -11.49 -15.27 3.74
N LEU A 285 -10.49 -15.81 4.46
CA LEU A 285 -10.09 -15.33 5.78
C LEU A 285 -9.16 -14.14 5.63
N TRP A 286 -9.39 -13.10 6.42
CA TRP A 286 -8.51 -11.96 6.46
C TRP A 286 -8.54 -11.24 7.81
N ASN A 287 -7.77 -10.16 7.91
CA ASN A 287 -7.51 -9.43 9.16
C ASN A 287 -6.80 -10.30 10.20
N MET A 288 -5.98 -11.22 9.72
CA MET A 288 -5.10 -12.11 10.48
C MET A 288 -3.82 -12.35 9.66
N ARG A 289 -2.73 -12.81 10.29
CA ARG A 289 -1.57 -13.31 9.54
C ARG A 289 -1.93 -14.63 8.87
N MET A 290 -1.42 -14.86 7.66
CA MET A 290 -1.51 -16.19 7.04
C MET A 290 -0.29 -17.04 7.35
N PRO A 291 -0.40 -18.40 7.34
CA PRO A 291 0.76 -19.29 7.30
C PRO A 291 1.71 -18.98 6.15
N ASP A 292 3.01 -19.30 6.33
CA ASP A 292 4.08 -18.92 5.40
C ASP A 292 3.87 -19.45 3.97
N GLU A 293 3.23 -20.61 3.83
CA GLU A 293 2.92 -21.20 2.52
C GLU A 293 2.04 -20.28 1.64
N TYR A 294 1.16 -19.46 2.25
CA TYR A 294 0.29 -18.55 1.51
C TYR A 294 1.00 -17.26 1.07
N TYR A 295 2.12 -16.93 1.73
CA TYR A 295 2.98 -15.82 1.27
C TYR A 295 3.65 -16.20 -0.05
N ALA A 296 4.26 -17.38 -0.13
CA ALA A 296 4.89 -17.87 -1.36
C ALA A 296 3.89 -17.95 -2.53
N LEU A 297 2.66 -18.43 -2.28
CA LEU A 297 1.61 -18.47 -3.29
C LEU A 297 1.19 -17.08 -3.76
N ALA A 298 1.09 -16.10 -2.85
CA ALA A 298 0.74 -14.74 -3.21
C ALA A 298 1.89 -14.04 -3.94
N GLU A 299 3.15 -14.31 -3.57
CA GLU A 299 4.32 -13.79 -4.28
C GLU A 299 4.39 -14.32 -5.73
N GLU A 300 3.97 -15.55 -5.98
CA GLU A 300 3.87 -16.11 -7.33
C GLU A 300 2.80 -15.41 -8.20
N GLU A 301 1.78 -14.78 -7.60
CA GLU A 301 0.75 -14.05 -8.35
C GLU A 301 1.28 -12.77 -9.05
N TYR A 302 2.50 -12.29 -8.72
CA TYR A 302 3.14 -11.18 -9.44
C TYR A 302 3.67 -11.58 -10.83
N LEU A 303 3.88 -12.87 -11.08
CA LEU A 303 4.47 -13.42 -12.30
C LEU A 303 3.40 -13.81 -13.32
#